data_73e77e15473f96e0396ecc7f4ecfee61
#
_entry.id   73e77e15473f96e0396ecc7f4ecfee61
#
_cell.length_a   1.000
_cell.length_b   1.000
_cell.length_c   1.000
_cell.angle_alpha   90.00
_cell.angle_beta   90.00
_cell.angle_gamma   90.00
#
_symmetry.space_group_name_H-M   'P 1'
#
loop_
_entity.id
_entity.type
_entity.pdbx_description
1 polymer ?
#
loop_
_entity_poly.entity_id
_entity_poly.type
_entity_poly.pdbx_seq_one_letter_code
_entity_poly.pdbx_strand_id
1 'polypeptide(L)'
;MGKILTSHVGSLPRSQEVVDFIFAREKGNEFDQAAFDDCMTRSVSETVRRQKEVGVDIVSDGETSKISYATYVKDRYTGFDGDSPRNAPADLKKFPSFLERLANDGGTPTYSRPMCVGEVRSKGQGELEKDIKNLKAAMAQHGVDRGFMNAASPGVISLFLQNDFYKTREQYLEALAHAMKDEYETIVSSGLDLQLDCPDLALSRHMLFNDLSDEEFIKVAGLHIDALNFALSEIPSEKVRIHICWGNYEGPHVCDIPMSKMFDTLMAAKARYVLFETSNPRHGHEWTVFRDRKSDIPDDKILVPGVVDTTTNFVEHPELVAQRIRNFIDIVGENRIIAGSDCGFGTFAGFGAVDPEIAYAKLDALSKGAKLAL
;
A
#
# COMPACT_ATOMS: atom_id res chain seq x y z
N MET A 1 -27.87 -8.79 12.74
CA MET A 1 -27.35 -8.93 11.37
C MET A 1 -25.87 -8.65 11.42
N GLY A 2 -25.04 -9.49 10.79
CA GLY A 2 -23.61 -9.23 10.63
C GLY A 2 -23.37 -7.94 9.85
N LYS A 3 -22.17 -7.42 9.89
CA LYS A 3 -21.73 -6.27 9.10
C LYS A 3 -20.41 -6.61 8.43
N ILE A 4 -20.33 -6.47 7.12
CA ILE A 4 -19.05 -6.46 6.43
C ILE A 4 -18.41 -5.10 6.64
N LEU A 5 -17.24 -5.09 7.32
CA LEU A 5 -16.47 -3.87 7.50
C LEU A 5 -15.84 -3.41 6.18
N THR A 6 -15.60 -2.12 6.07
CA THR A 6 -14.98 -1.50 4.89
C THR A 6 -13.66 -0.83 5.25
N SER A 7 -12.71 -0.90 4.34
CA SER A 7 -11.40 -0.28 4.45
C SER A 7 -10.85 0.03 3.05
N HIS A 8 -9.62 0.51 2.98
CA HIS A 8 -8.87 0.70 1.75
C HIS A 8 -7.38 0.43 1.99
N VAL A 9 -6.55 0.59 0.94
CA VAL A 9 -5.12 0.28 1.05
C VAL A 9 -4.33 1.36 1.78
N GLY A 10 -4.72 2.63 1.71
CA GLY A 10 -4.05 3.67 2.52
C GLY A 10 -4.04 5.02 1.84
N SER A 11 -3.26 5.19 0.77
CA SER A 11 -3.10 6.49 0.14
C SER A 11 -4.41 7.01 -0.49
N LEU A 12 -4.68 8.29 -0.25
CA LEU A 12 -5.85 9.01 -0.76
C LEU A 12 -5.40 10.28 -1.50
N PRO A 13 -6.27 10.85 -2.35
CA PRO A 13 -5.94 12.07 -3.08
C PRO A 13 -5.56 13.22 -2.14
N ARG A 14 -4.48 13.92 -2.48
CA ARG A 14 -3.96 15.08 -1.74
C ARG A 14 -4.41 16.37 -2.39
N SER A 15 -4.65 17.42 -1.59
CA SER A 15 -4.88 18.77 -2.11
C SER A 15 -3.61 19.33 -2.77
N GLN A 16 -3.76 20.31 -3.66
CA GLN A 16 -2.63 20.97 -4.30
C GLN A 16 -1.70 21.62 -3.26
N GLU A 17 -2.25 22.23 -2.20
CA GLU A 17 -1.47 22.81 -1.10
C GLU A 17 -0.53 21.78 -0.44
N VAL A 18 -1.04 20.57 -0.17
CA VAL A 18 -0.23 19.45 0.37
C VAL A 18 0.86 19.06 -0.60
N VAL A 19 0.53 18.92 -1.88
CA VAL A 19 1.49 18.54 -2.94
C VAL A 19 2.60 19.58 -3.06
N ASP A 20 2.26 20.87 -3.05
CA ASP A 20 3.23 21.97 -3.14
C ASP A 20 4.22 21.97 -1.97
N PHE A 21 3.74 21.76 -0.74
CA PHE A 21 4.59 21.64 0.45
C PHE A 21 5.50 20.41 0.39
N ILE A 22 4.98 19.25 -0.01
CA ILE A 22 5.78 18.02 -0.13
C ILE A 22 6.90 18.23 -1.15
N PHE A 23 6.61 18.82 -2.31
CA PHE A 23 7.62 19.06 -3.33
C PHE A 23 8.58 20.20 -2.99
N ALA A 24 8.17 21.20 -2.21
CA ALA A 24 9.09 22.19 -1.66
C ALA A 24 10.13 21.52 -0.76
N ARG A 25 9.69 20.65 0.16
CA ARG A 25 10.57 19.84 1.02
C ARG A 25 11.48 18.92 0.20
N GLU A 26 10.92 18.21 -0.79
CA GLU A 26 11.63 17.28 -1.66
C GLU A 26 12.78 17.96 -2.44
N LYS A 27 12.57 19.18 -2.87
CA LYS A 27 13.55 20.00 -3.62
C LYS A 27 14.52 20.76 -2.71
N GLY A 28 14.38 20.67 -1.38
CA GLY A 28 15.17 21.44 -0.43
C GLY A 28 14.90 22.96 -0.48
N ASN A 29 13.73 23.36 -0.99
CA ASN A 29 13.31 24.76 -1.00
C ASN A 29 12.94 25.22 0.42
N GLU A 30 13.15 26.49 0.72
CA GLU A 30 12.66 27.09 1.95
C GLU A 30 11.13 27.08 1.98
N PHE A 31 10.55 26.73 3.12
CA PHE A 31 9.11 26.82 3.40
C PHE A 31 8.87 27.06 4.89
N ASP A 32 7.71 27.59 5.23
CA ASP A 32 7.30 27.76 6.61
C ASP A 32 6.89 26.43 7.23
N GLN A 33 7.69 25.94 8.19
CA GLN A 33 7.45 24.64 8.86
C GLN A 33 6.14 24.66 9.67
N ALA A 34 5.76 25.80 10.27
CA ALA A 34 4.51 25.89 11.02
C ALA A 34 3.30 25.83 10.07
N ALA A 35 3.37 26.48 8.92
CA ALA A 35 2.35 26.39 7.87
C ALA A 35 2.26 24.97 7.29
N PHE A 36 3.39 24.28 7.11
CA PHE A 36 3.41 22.87 6.71
C PHE A 36 2.69 21.99 7.73
N ASP A 37 3.06 22.08 9.01
CA ASP A 37 2.50 21.26 10.09
C ASP A 37 0.98 21.52 10.24
N ASP A 38 0.53 22.76 10.11
CA ASP A 38 -0.91 23.11 10.10
C ASP A 38 -1.63 22.56 8.88
N CYS A 39 -1.05 22.66 7.69
CA CYS A 39 -1.59 22.09 6.47
C CYS A 39 -1.78 20.57 6.60
N MET A 40 -0.78 19.83 7.11
CA MET A 40 -0.88 18.39 7.33
C MET A 40 -2.00 18.06 8.33
N THR A 41 -2.10 18.79 9.44
CA THR A 41 -3.15 18.58 10.45
C THR A 41 -4.55 18.75 9.86
N ARG A 42 -4.78 19.85 9.13
CA ARG A 42 -6.09 20.13 8.48
C ARG A 42 -6.41 19.09 7.41
N SER A 43 -5.43 18.71 6.61
CA SER A 43 -5.62 17.78 5.50
C SER A 43 -5.92 16.36 5.99
N VAL A 44 -5.24 15.89 7.04
CA VAL A 44 -5.56 14.58 7.66
C VAL A 44 -6.96 14.60 8.28
N SER A 45 -7.35 15.70 8.96
CA SER A 45 -8.70 15.83 9.50
C SER A 45 -9.76 15.75 8.40
N GLU A 46 -9.56 16.45 7.29
CA GLU A 46 -10.46 16.43 6.14
C GLU A 46 -10.53 15.03 5.50
N THR A 47 -9.38 14.38 5.35
CA THR A 47 -9.28 13.02 4.81
C THR A 47 -10.07 12.01 5.67
N VAL A 48 -9.94 12.05 6.99
CA VAL A 48 -10.70 11.18 7.90
C VAL A 48 -12.18 11.51 7.88
N ARG A 49 -12.56 12.81 7.84
CA ARG A 49 -13.95 13.25 7.72
C ARG A 49 -14.62 12.65 6.48
N ARG A 50 -13.96 12.79 5.32
CA ARG A 50 -14.50 12.28 4.04
C ARG A 50 -14.64 10.75 4.04
N GLN A 51 -13.65 10.01 4.55
CA GLN A 51 -13.75 8.56 4.69
C GLN A 51 -14.97 8.15 5.52
N LYS A 52 -15.19 8.81 6.66
CA LYS A 52 -16.36 8.54 7.50
C LYS A 52 -17.68 8.86 6.80
N GLU A 53 -17.77 9.98 6.10
CA GLU A 53 -18.98 10.40 5.40
C GLU A 53 -19.40 9.41 4.31
N VAL A 54 -18.47 8.83 3.59
CA VAL A 54 -18.74 7.80 2.59
C VAL A 54 -18.87 6.39 3.20
N GLY A 55 -18.76 6.26 4.53
CA GLY A 55 -19.04 5.04 5.27
C GLY A 55 -17.90 4.04 5.35
N VAL A 56 -16.64 4.47 5.21
CA VAL A 56 -15.46 3.64 5.51
C VAL A 56 -15.35 3.43 7.02
N ASP A 57 -15.18 2.16 7.45
CA ASP A 57 -15.15 1.78 8.86
C ASP A 57 -13.75 1.85 9.48
N ILE A 58 -12.72 1.52 8.71
CA ILE A 58 -11.32 1.49 9.17
C ILE A 58 -10.55 2.50 8.32
N VAL A 59 -10.26 3.65 8.91
CA VAL A 59 -9.70 4.82 8.22
C VAL A 59 -8.17 4.88 8.28
N SER A 60 -7.55 5.71 7.44
CA SER A 60 -6.14 6.09 7.51
C SER A 60 -5.97 7.61 7.39
N ASP A 61 -4.72 8.07 7.57
CA ASP A 61 -4.31 9.44 7.29
C ASP A 61 -4.22 9.78 5.78
N GLY A 62 -4.46 8.79 4.90
CA GLY A 62 -4.33 8.93 3.45
C GLY A 62 -2.90 9.05 2.96
N GLU A 63 -1.91 8.75 3.80
CA GLU A 63 -0.48 8.96 3.54
C GLU A 63 -0.16 10.43 3.17
N THR A 64 -0.90 11.37 3.78
CA THR A 64 -0.92 12.78 3.43
C THR A 64 0.48 13.41 3.44
N SER A 65 1.32 13.11 4.43
CA SER A 65 2.65 13.71 4.62
C SER A 65 3.76 13.10 3.76
N LYS A 66 3.51 11.95 3.11
CA LYS A 66 4.52 11.15 2.42
C LYS A 66 4.61 11.52 0.94
N ILE A 67 5.84 11.61 0.40
CA ILE A 67 6.08 11.77 -1.05
C ILE A 67 5.62 10.54 -1.82
N SER A 68 5.81 9.35 -1.26
CA SER A 68 5.31 8.07 -1.75
C SER A 68 5.29 7.05 -0.61
N TYR A 69 4.58 5.94 -0.81
CA TYR A 69 4.47 4.85 0.16
C TYR A 69 5.80 4.13 0.48
N ALA A 70 6.83 4.27 -0.36
CA ALA A 70 8.11 3.57 -0.19
C ALA A 70 9.29 4.52 0.03
N THR A 71 9.40 5.59 -0.77
CA THR A 71 10.61 6.44 -0.77
C THR A 71 10.64 7.48 0.36
N TYR A 72 9.57 7.66 1.13
CA TYR A 72 9.57 8.47 2.34
C TYR A 72 10.64 8.02 3.35
N VAL A 73 11.05 6.76 3.27
CA VAL A 73 12.08 6.15 4.14
C VAL A 73 13.39 6.91 4.10
N LYS A 74 13.79 7.46 2.93
CA LYS A 74 15.01 8.30 2.80
C LYS A 74 14.99 9.53 3.73
N ASP A 75 13.81 10.04 4.06
CA ASP A 75 13.66 11.21 4.93
C ASP A 75 13.81 10.83 6.41
N ARG A 76 13.39 9.60 6.79
CA ARG A 76 13.39 9.09 8.18
C ARG A 76 14.64 8.28 8.55
N TYR A 77 15.40 7.80 7.57
CA TYR A 77 16.57 6.95 7.79
C TYR A 77 17.80 7.49 7.06
N THR A 78 19.00 7.18 7.61
CA THR A 78 20.29 7.45 6.98
C THR A 78 20.65 6.37 5.96
N GLY A 79 21.74 6.58 5.23
CA GLY A 79 22.30 5.58 4.31
C GLY A 79 21.79 5.70 2.87
N PHE A 80 20.94 6.70 2.56
CA PHE A 80 20.35 6.91 1.25
C PHE A 80 20.85 8.19 0.59
N ASP A 81 21.40 8.07 -0.63
CA ASP A 81 21.89 9.21 -1.44
C ASP A 81 21.96 8.85 -2.94
N GLY A 82 22.18 9.84 -3.79
CA GLY A 82 22.25 9.64 -5.25
C GLY A 82 20.90 9.42 -5.91
N ASP A 83 20.87 8.70 -7.03
CA ASP A 83 19.65 8.40 -7.79
C ASP A 83 19.68 6.97 -8.32
N SER A 84 18.63 6.21 -8.02
CA SER A 84 18.45 4.84 -8.50
C SER A 84 17.99 4.82 -9.96
N PRO A 85 18.48 3.86 -10.77
CA PRO A 85 17.97 3.66 -12.12
C PRO A 85 16.46 3.44 -12.13
N ARG A 86 15.76 4.11 -13.06
CA ARG A 86 14.31 3.96 -13.25
C ARG A 86 14.06 3.00 -14.39
N ASN A 87 13.67 1.78 -14.07
CA ASN A 87 13.30 0.78 -15.05
C ASN A 87 11.78 0.81 -15.28
N ALA A 88 11.36 0.90 -16.55
CA ALA A 88 9.96 0.67 -16.87
C ALA A 88 9.62 -0.82 -16.64
N PRO A 89 8.42 -1.12 -16.13
CA PRO A 89 7.90 -2.48 -16.04
C PRO A 89 8.00 -3.25 -17.37
N ALA A 90 8.24 -4.55 -17.31
CA ALA A 90 8.49 -5.36 -18.51
C ALA A 90 7.26 -5.44 -19.44
N ASP A 91 6.07 -5.36 -18.90
CA ASP A 91 4.83 -5.34 -19.67
C ASP A 91 4.72 -4.06 -20.52
N LEU A 92 5.07 -2.89 -19.99
CA LEU A 92 5.10 -1.63 -20.74
C LEU A 92 6.13 -1.66 -21.88
N LYS A 93 7.28 -2.33 -21.66
CA LYS A 93 8.30 -2.51 -22.73
C LYS A 93 7.78 -3.34 -23.90
N LYS A 94 6.77 -4.20 -23.70
CA LYS A 94 6.12 -4.97 -24.76
C LYS A 94 5.20 -4.11 -25.65
N PHE A 95 4.81 -2.92 -25.19
CA PHE A 95 3.90 -1.99 -25.87
C PHE A 95 4.53 -0.59 -25.99
N PRO A 96 5.57 -0.41 -26.84
CA PRO A 96 6.35 0.84 -26.89
C PRO A 96 5.52 2.10 -27.15
N SER A 97 4.51 2.02 -28.02
CA SER A 97 3.62 3.15 -28.32
C SER A 97 2.76 3.57 -27.12
N PHE A 98 2.38 2.61 -26.29
CA PHE A 98 1.67 2.89 -25.05
C PHE A 98 2.59 3.53 -24.00
N LEU A 99 3.82 3.01 -23.85
CA LEU A 99 4.83 3.60 -22.98
C LEU A 99 5.15 5.04 -23.35
N GLU A 100 5.30 5.34 -24.66
CA GLU A 100 5.52 6.69 -25.17
C GLU A 100 4.33 7.62 -24.84
N ARG A 101 3.09 7.15 -25.00
CA ARG A 101 1.89 7.91 -24.63
C ARG A 101 1.86 8.22 -23.12
N LEU A 102 2.12 7.24 -22.27
CA LEU A 102 2.18 7.46 -20.81
C LEU A 102 3.25 8.49 -20.42
N ALA A 103 4.41 8.48 -21.08
CA ALA A 103 5.47 9.46 -20.83
C ALA A 103 5.05 10.89 -21.25
N ASN A 104 4.25 11.02 -22.32
CA ASN A 104 3.78 12.31 -22.84
C ASN A 104 2.58 12.87 -22.06
N ASP A 105 1.74 12.00 -21.48
CA ASP A 105 0.54 12.38 -20.73
C ASP A 105 0.84 12.81 -19.27
N GLY A 106 2.10 13.15 -18.99
CA GLY A 106 2.50 13.78 -17.73
C GLY A 106 2.97 12.86 -16.63
N GLY A 107 3.09 11.56 -16.89
CA GLY A 107 3.76 10.56 -16.03
C GLY A 107 3.82 10.80 -14.51
N THR A 108 4.42 9.91 -13.76
CA THR A 108 4.68 10.11 -12.33
C THR A 108 5.62 11.31 -12.13
N PRO A 109 5.29 12.29 -11.25
CA PRO A 109 6.15 13.41 -10.96
C PRO A 109 7.58 12.97 -10.62
N THR A 110 8.56 13.75 -11.05
CA THR A 110 9.97 13.46 -10.76
C THR A 110 10.27 13.77 -9.30
N TYR A 111 10.57 12.74 -8.52
CA TYR A 111 11.06 12.83 -7.16
C TYR A 111 12.33 11.97 -7.01
N SER A 112 13.12 12.25 -5.95
CA SER A 112 14.37 11.54 -5.71
C SER A 112 14.11 10.07 -5.35
N ARG A 113 14.86 9.17 -5.98
CA ARG A 113 14.95 7.75 -5.63
C ARG A 113 16.41 7.43 -5.32
N PRO A 114 16.91 7.74 -4.12
CA PRO A 114 18.30 7.46 -3.80
C PRO A 114 18.59 5.96 -3.78
N MET A 115 19.88 5.63 -3.86
CA MET A 115 20.39 4.29 -3.59
C MET A 115 20.75 4.17 -2.11
N CYS A 116 20.82 2.94 -1.61
CA CYS A 116 21.43 2.66 -0.33
C CYS A 116 22.95 2.65 -0.51
N VAL A 117 23.63 3.72 -0.05
CA VAL A 117 25.07 3.96 -0.18
C VAL A 117 25.78 3.95 1.17
N GLY A 118 25.08 3.68 2.26
CA GLY A 118 25.61 3.67 3.62
C GLY A 118 24.75 2.88 4.57
N GLU A 119 25.14 2.83 5.83
CA GLU A 119 24.41 2.08 6.86
C GLU A 119 23.02 2.70 7.11
N VAL A 120 22.00 1.86 7.06
CA VAL A 120 20.61 2.27 7.33
C VAL A 120 20.38 2.36 8.84
N ARG A 121 20.09 3.56 9.32
CA ARG A 121 19.77 3.84 10.73
C ARG A 121 18.64 4.86 10.82
N SER A 122 17.79 4.74 11.84
CA SER A 122 16.73 5.72 12.11
C SER A 122 17.34 7.09 12.43
N LYS A 123 16.73 8.16 11.91
CA LYS A 123 16.99 9.55 12.27
C LYS A 123 16.15 10.02 13.46
N GLY A 124 15.34 9.12 14.04
CA GLY A 124 14.39 9.40 15.11
C GLY A 124 12.94 9.28 14.62
N GLN A 125 12.00 9.29 15.57
CA GLN A 125 10.57 9.01 15.30
C GLN A 125 9.70 10.28 15.17
N GLY A 126 10.29 11.49 15.21
CA GLY A 126 9.54 12.74 15.32
C GLY A 126 8.51 12.97 14.22
N GLU A 127 8.83 12.63 12.95
CA GLU A 127 7.87 12.75 11.84
C GLU A 127 6.76 11.72 11.94
N LEU A 128 7.07 10.49 12.32
CA LEU A 128 6.08 9.44 12.56
C LEU A 128 5.13 9.80 13.70
N GLU A 129 5.66 10.34 14.81
CA GLU A 129 4.86 10.77 15.96
C GLU A 129 3.88 11.90 15.58
N LYS A 130 4.30 12.83 14.70
CA LYS A 130 3.40 13.85 14.14
C LYS A 130 2.27 13.22 13.31
N ASP A 131 2.59 12.28 12.42
CA ASP A 131 1.59 11.59 11.60
C ASP A 131 0.59 10.83 12.47
N ILE A 132 1.06 10.07 13.47
CA ILE A 132 0.23 9.37 14.45
C ILE A 132 -0.68 10.34 15.21
N LYS A 133 -0.12 11.46 15.68
CA LYS A 133 -0.88 12.48 16.41
C LYS A 133 -1.99 13.07 15.55
N ASN A 134 -1.69 13.42 14.29
CA ASN A 134 -2.66 13.98 13.37
C ASN A 134 -3.81 13.00 13.09
N LEU A 135 -3.50 11.73 12.78
CA LEU A 135 -4.52 10.71 12.56
C LEU A 135 -5.39 10.49 13.79
N LYS A 136 -4.80 10.31 14.96
CA LYS A 136 -5.56 10.07 16.21
C LYS A 136 -6.43 11.26 16.58
N ALA A 137 -5.94 12.48 16.41
CA ALA A 137 -6.73 13.70 16.64
C ALA A 137 -7.92 13.78 15.67
N ALA A 138 -7.70 13.50 14.38
CA ALA A 138 -8.75 13.46 13.38
C ALA A 138 -9.80 12.37 13.67
N MET A 139 -9.37 11.17 14.04
CA MET A 139 -10.27 10.07 14.45
C MET A 139 -11.14 10.47 15.64
N ALA A 140 -10.56 11.07 16.68
CA ALA A 140 -11.29 11.54 17.85
C ALA A 140 -12.28 12.66 17.50
N GLN A 141 -11.86 13.65 16.68
CA GLN A 141 -12.68 14.75 16.22
C GLN A 141 -13.91 14.28 15.44
N HIS A 142 -13.75 13.26 14.61
CA HIS A 142 -14.82 12.75 13.73
C HIS A 142 -15.53 11.52 14.29
N GLY A 143 -15.18 11.04 15.50
CA GLY A 143 -15.81 9.89 16.16
C GLY A 143 -15.61 8.61 15.35
N VAL A 144 -14.36 8.29 15.01
CA VAL A 144 -13.95 7.05 14.36
C VAL A 144 -13.10 6.25 15.34
N ASP A 145 -13.45 4.98 15.56
CA ASP A 145 -12.81 4.14 16.58
C ASP A 145 -11.67 3.28 16.03
N ARG A 146 -11.63 3.00 14.72
CA ARG A 146 -10.64 2.12 14.10
C ARG A 146 -9.88 2.84 13.00
N GLY A 147 -8.56 2.75 13.08
CA GLY A 147 -7.67 3.31 12.07
C GLY A 147 -6.40 2.49 11.89
N PHE A 148 -5.76 2.66 10.75
CA PHE A 148 -4.47 2.06 10.44
C PHE A 148 -3.50 3.10 9.89
N MET A 149 -2.22 2.79 9.96
CA MET A 149 -1.15 3.60 9.36
C MET A 149 -0.26 2.71 8.50
N ASN A 150 0.05 3.19 7.30
CA ASN A 150 0.93 2.50 6.37
C ASN A 150 2.39 2.66 6.75
N ALA A 151 3.17 1.60 6.52
CA ALA A 151 4.62 1.63 6.51
C ALA A 151 5.16 0.77 5.34
N ALA A 152 6.37 1.09 4.89
CA ALA A 152 7.04 0.33 3.84
C ALA A 152 7.57 -1.00 4.39
N SER A 153 7.42 -2.10 3.63
CA SER A 153 8.09 -3.36 3.96
C SER A 153 9.61 -3.28 3.68
N PRO A 154 10.45 -4.10 4.33
CA PRO A 154 11.87 -4.20 3.96
C PRO A 154 12.07 -4.52 2.46
N GLY A 155 11.22 -5.38 1.91
CA GLY A 155 11.25 -5.76 0.50
C GLY A 155 10.95 -4.60 -0.43
N VAL A 156 9.90 -3.79 -0.15
CA VAL A 156 9.57 -2.63 -0.99
C VAL A 156 10.63 -1.54 -0.93
N ILE A 157 11.25 -1.34 0.23
CA ILE A 157 12.38 -0.41 0.33
C ILE A 157 13.51 -0.88 -0.58
N SER A 158 13.86 -2.16 -0.54
CA SER A 158 14.92 -2.72 -1.38
C SER A 158 14.62 -2.66 -2.88
N LEU A 159 13.33 -2.65 -3.26
CA LEU A 159 12.88 -2.50 -4.65
C LEU A 159 13.11 -1.08 -5.19
N PHE A 160 12.78 -0.07 -4.40
CA PHE A 160 12.81 1.34 -4.84
C PHE A 160 14.08 2.08 -4.46
N LEU A 161 14.74 1.71 -3.36
CA LEU A 161 16.00 2.26 -2.89
C LEU A 161 17.07 1.16 -3.01
N GLN A 162 17.60 0.98 -4.22
CA GLN A 162 18.46 -0.16 -4.55
C GLN A 162 19.76 -0.15 -3.76
N ASN A 163 20.28 -1.35 -3.47
CA ASN A 163 21.48 -1.54 -2.67
C ASN A 163 22.77 -1.29 -3.48
N ASP A 164 23.66 -0.43 -2.93
CA ASP A 164 25.03 -0.22 -3.40
C ASP A 164 26.06 -0.23 -2.25
N PHE A 165 25.63 -0.61 -1.04
CA PHE A 165 26.47 -0.60 0.16
C PHE A 165 26.68 -1.99 0.77
N TYR A 166 25.61 -2.74 0.99
CA TYR A 166 25.69 -4.06 1.59
C TYR A 166 26.17 -5.09 0.57
N LYS A 167 26.95 -6.09 1.02
CA LYS A 167 27.58 -7.08 0.12
C LYS A 167 26.59 -8.00 -0.57
N THR A 168 25.47 -8.31 0.09
CA THR A 168 24.42 -9.17 -0.44
C THR A 168 23.03 -8.57 -0.23
N ARG A 169 22.06 -9.07 -0.97
CA ARG A 169 20.65 -8.68 -0.80
C ARG A 169 20.13 -9.02 0.58
N GLU A 170 20.50 -10.21 1.07
CA GLU A 170 20.08 -10.70 2.38
C GLU A 170 20.55 -9.77 3.49
N GLN A 171 21.82 -9.32 3.45
CA GLN A 171 22.35 -8.36 4.40
C GLN A 171 21.61 -7.01 4.36
N TYR A 172 21.22 -6.57 3.16
CA TYR A 172 20.44 -5.34 3.02
C TYR A 172 19.03 -5.50 3.57
N LEU A 173 18.34 -6.60 3.23
CA LEU A 173 17.01 -6.90 3.79
C LEU A 173 17.03 -7.02 5.31
N GLU A 174 18.06 -7.67 5.87
CA GLU A 174 18.24 -7.78 7.32
C GLU A 174 18.41 -6.39 7.97
N ALA A 175 19.28 -5.54 7.39
CA ALA A 175 19.48 -4.17 7.88
C ALA A 175 18.19 -3.33 7.83
N LEU A 176 17.43 -3.44 6.74
CA LEU A 176 16.13 -2.78 6.60
C LEU A 176 15.11 -3.31 7.62
N ALA A 177 15.05 -4.63 7.80
CA ALA A 177 14.14 -5.26 8.76
C ALA A 177 14.43 -4.79 10.20
N HIS A 178 15.71 -4.70 10.58
CA HIS A 178 16.12 -4.14 11.87
C HIS A 178 15.74 -2.67 12.01
N ALA A 179 16.02 -1.87 10.98
CA ALA A 179 15.75 -0.43 11.02
C ALA A 179 14.25 -0.10 11.12
N MET A 180 13.39 -0.86 10.42
CA MET A 180 11.94 -0.61 10.38
C MET A 180 11.20 -1.08 11.64
N LYS A 181 11.80 -1.91 12.49
CA LYS A 181 11.17 -2.44 13.70
C LYS A 181 10.58 -1.34 14.58
N ASP A 182 11.36 -0.32 14.88
CA ASP A 182 10.95 0.78 15.76
C ASP A 182 9.74 1.55 15.18
N GLU A 183 9.69 1.76 13.86
CA GLU A 183 8.54 2.40 13.20
C GLU A 183 7.28 1.56 13.36
N TYR A 184 7.38 0.25 13.12
CA TYR A 184 6.24 -0.68 13.23
C TYR A 184 5.71 -0.78 14.66
N GLU A 185 6.61 -0.92 15.63
CA GLU A 185 6.26 -0.98 17.05
C GLU A 185 5.64 0.34 17.55
N THR A 186 6.14 1.49 17.07
CA THR A 186 5.59 2.81 17.40
C THR A 186 4.16 2.96 16.90
N ILE A 187 3.89 2.55 15.66
CA ILE A 187 2.53 2.58 15.10
C ILE A 187 1.59 1.73 15.96
N VAL A 188 1.94 0.48 16.22
CA VAL A 188 1.08 -0.46 16.95
C VAL A 188 0.88 -0.06 18.40
N SER A 189 1.93 0.39 19.09
CA SER A 189 1.84 0.87 20.48
C SER A 189 0.99 2.13 20.64
N SER A 190 0.81 2.90 19.57
CA SER A 190 -0.11 4.04 19.55
C SER A 190 -1.60 3.64 19.56
N GLY A 191 -1.91 2.35 19.34
CA GLY A 191 -3.26 1.79 19.24
C GLY A 191 -3.79 1.62 17.82
N LEU A 192 -3.05 2.05 16.80
CA LEU A 192 -3.40 1.86 15.39
C LEU A 192 -3.05 0.46 14.90
N ASP A 193 -3.71 0.01 13.83
CA ASP A 193 -3.27 -1.17 13.09
C ASP A 193 -2.14 -0.76 12.13
N LEU A 194 -1.14 -1.62 11.96
CA LEU A 194 -0.02 -1.44 11.05
C LEU A 194 -0.35 -2.04 9.68
N GLN A 195 -0.31 -1.27 8.61
CA GLN A 195 -0.38 -1.81 7.25
C GLN A 195 0.96 -1.73 6.54
N LEU A 196 1.36 -2.85 5.94
CA LEU A 196 2.62 -3.01 5.24
C LEU A 196 2.36 -3.17 3.75
N ASP A 197 2.89 -2.23 2.96
CA ASP A 197 2.80 -2.31 1.51
C ASP A 197 3.95 -3.16 0.97
N CYS A 198 3.59 -4.26 0.29
CA CYS A 198 4.50 -5.29 -0.18
C CYS A 198 4.38 -5.56 -1.70
N PRO A 199 4.48 -4.55 -2.58
CA PRO A 199 4.54 -4.78 -4.02
C PRO A 199 5.80 -5.54 -4.44
N ASP A 200 6.79 -5.61 -3.58
CA ASP A 200 7.96 -6.45 -3.74
C ASP A 200 7.63 -7.94 -3.88
N LEU A 201 6.49 -8.39 -3.38
CA LEU A 201 6.05 -9.77 -3.51
C LEU A 201 5.47 -10.10 -4.89
N ALA A 202 5.04 -9.12 -5.68
CA ALA A 202 4.44 -9.35 -6.99
C ALA A 202 5.00 -8.42 -8.08
N LEU A 203 4.87 -7.10 -7.96
CA LEU A 203 5.36 -6.11 -8.92
C LEU A 203 6.85 -6.28 -9.23
N SER A 204 7.67 -6.61 -8.25
CA SER A 204 9.11 -6.74 -8.43
C SER A 204 9.49 -7.84 -9.43
N ARG A 205 8.61 -8.84 -9.66
CA ARG A 205 8.80 -9.91 -10.65
C ARG A 205 9.07 -9.34 -12.04
N HIS A 206 8.34 -8.35 -12.47
CA HIS A 206 8.49 -7.77 -13.79
C HIS A 206 9.22 -6.40 -13.81
N MET A 207 9.64 -5.88 -12.65
CA MET A 207 10.48 -4.68 -12.56
C MET A 207 11.97 -4.99 -12.42
N LEU A 208 12.36 -5.86 -11.50
CA LEU A 208 13.76 -6.17 -11.19
C LEU A 208 14.15 -7.62 -11.50
N PHE A 209 13.20 -8.55 -11.49
CA PHE A 209 13.49 -9.99 -11.57
C PHE A 209 12.97 -10.63 -12.86
N ASN A 210 13.01 -9.87 -13.96
CA ASN A 210 12.51 -10.32 -15.27
C ASN A 210 13.22 -11.56 -15.80
N ASP A 211 14.51 -11.72 -15.45
CA ASP A 211 15.37 -12.81 -15.95
C ASP A 211 15.23 -14.09 -15.13
N LEU A 212 14.52 -14.04 -13.98
CA LEU A 212 14.29 -15.23 -13.16
C LEU A 212 13.09 -16.04 -13.69
N SER A 213 13.08 -17.34 -13.44
CA SER A 213 11.85 -18.14 -13.50
C SER A 213 10.90 -17.75 -12.37
N ASP A 214 9.63 -18.16 -12.46
CA ASP A 214 8.69 -17.89 -11.37
C ASP A 214 9.10 -18.63 -10.08
N GLU A 215 9.65 -19.83 -10.19
CA GLU A 215 10.14 -20.63 -9.07
C GLU A 215 11.35 -19.98 -8.37
N GLU A 216 12.23 -19.33 -9.12
CA GLU A 216 13.36 -18.56 -8.57
C GLU A 216 12.85 -17.28 -7.92
N PHE A 217 11.87 -16.60 -8.54
CA PHE A 217 11.27 -15.41 -7.97
C PHE A 217 10.53 -15.71 -6.65
N ILE A 218 9.79 -16.81 -6.56
CA ILE A 218 9.11 -17.23 -5.32
C ILE A 218 10.12 -17.39 -4.17
N LYS A 219 11.34 -17.87 -4.44
CA LYS A 219 12.39 -17.93 -3.41
C LYS A 219 12.82 -16.53 -2.96
N VAL A 220 12.93 -15.58 -3.90
CA VAL A 220 13.23 -14.16 -3.57
C VAL A 220 12.12 -13.58 -2.72
N ALA A 221 10.86 -13.77 -3.11
CA ALA A 221 9.69 -13.32 -2.34
C ALA A 221 9.63 -13.96 -0.95
N GLY A 222 10.06 -15.23 -0.82
CA GLY A 222 10.23 -15.91 0.47
C GLY A 222 11.23 -15.19 1.39
N LEU A 223 12.40 -14.78 0.87
CA LEU A 223 13.36 -13.98 1.64
C LEU A 223 12.78 -12.63 2.09
N HIS A 224 11.95 -12.00 1.27
CA HIS A 224 11.27 -10.76 1.63
C HIS A 224 10.26 -10.99 2.78
N ILE A 225 9.51 -12.09 2.74
CA ILE A 225 8.59 -12.48 3.82
C ILE A 225 9.35 -12.82 5.11
N ASP A 226 10.49 -13.51 5.01
CA ASP A 226 11.31 -13.82 6.19
C ASP A 226 11.83 -12.55 6.86
N ALA A 227 12.33 -11.59 6.09
CA ALA A 227 12.76 -10.29 6.60
C ALA A 227 11.60 -9.50 7.23
N LEU A 228 10.42 -9.53 6.59
CA LEU A 228 9.22 -8.90 7.12
C LEU A 228 8.77 -9.56 8.44
N ASN A 229 8.68 -10.88 8.48
CA ASN A 229 8.29 -11.63 9.67
C ASN A 229 9.27 -11.41 10.84
N PHE A 230 10.56 -11.25 10.55
CA PHE A 230 11.56 -10.86 11.54
C PHE A 230 11.28 -9.46 12.11
N ALA A 231 11.00 -8.46 11.25
CA ALA A 231 10.65 -7.10 11.69
C ALA A 231 9.36 -7.09 12.54
N LEU A 232 8.46 -8.04 12.31
CA LEU A 232 7.19 -8.19 13.03
C LEU A 232 7.26 -9.11 14.27
N SER A 233 8.47 -9.58 14.68
CA SER A 233 8.60 -10.63 15.69
C SER A 233 7.87 -10.31 16.99
N GLU A 234 7.91 -9.06 17.46
CA GLU A 234 7.31 -8.59 18.71
C GLU A 234 5.89 -8.03 18.55
N ILE A 235 5.36 -7.98 17.32
CA ILE A 235 4.05 -7.39 17.01
C ILE A 235 3.00 -8.50 16.92
N PRO A 236 1.85 -8.38 17.62
CA PRO A 236 0.73 -9.31 17.48
C PRO A 236 0.17 -9.30 16.04
N SER A 237 -0.04 -10.48 15.45
CA SER A 237 -0.51 -10.60 14.06
C SER A 237 -1.87 -9.93 13.81
N GLU A 238 -2.74 -9.87 14.84
CA GLU A 238 -4.04 -9.19 14.81
C GLU A 238 -3.96 -7.67 14.67
N LYS A 239 -2.77 -7.10 14.77
CA LYS A 239 -2.48 -5.69 14.53
C LYS A 239 -1.83 -5.43 13.19
N VAL A 240 -1.58 -6.47 12.39
CA VAL A 240 -0.83 -6.38 11.14
C VAL A 240 -1.71 -6.66 9.93
N ARG A 241 -1.62 -5.78 8.96
CA ARG A 241 -2.23 -5.83 7.63
C ARG A 241 -1.10 -5.87 6.59
N ILE A 242 -1.18 -6.76 5.62
CA ILE A 242 -0.23 -6.84 4.50
C ILE A 242 -0.98 -6.61 3.19
N HIS A 243 -0.42 -5.80 2.31
CA HIS A 243 -0.96 -5.54 0.97
C HIS A 243 0.02 -6.00 -0.11
N ILE A 244 -0.39 -6.97 -0.93
CA ILE A 244 0.32 -7.38 -2.14
C ILE A 244 -0.23 -6.60 -3.34
N CYS A 245 0.67 -6.13 -4.23
CA CYS A 245 0.33 -5.29 -5.37
C CYS A 245 1.14 -5.68 -6.60
N TRP A 246 0.50 -5.64 -7.77
CA TRP A 246 1.13 -5.87 -9.08
C TRP A 246 1.51 -4.58 -9.80
N GLY A 247 1.17 -3.44 -9.21
CA GLY A 247 1.45 -2.11 -9.76
C GLY A 247 0.17 -1.30 -9.97
N ASN A 248 0.10 -0.14 -9.33
CA ASN A 248 -1.07 0.74 -9.38
C ASN A 248 -0.99 1.70 -10.58
N TYR A 249 -1.13 1.18 -11.79
CA TYR A 249 -1.16 1.96 -13.03
C TYR A 249 -2.13 1.32 -14.03
N GLU A 250 -2.78 2.14 -14.83
CA GLU A 250 -3.58 1.65 -15.95
C GLU A 250 -2.63 1.15 -17.05
N GLY A 251 -2.49 -0.16 -17.16
CA GLY A 251 -1.54 -0.78 -18.06
C GLY A 251 -1.93 -2.20 -18.48
N PRO A 252 -1.08 -2.84 -19.32
CA PRO A 252 -1.38 -4.15 -19.88
C PRO A 252 -1.36 -5.29 -18.86
N HIS A 253 -0.52 -5.20 -17.83
CA HIS A 253 -0.34 -6.21 -16.76
C HIS A 253 -0.10 -7.64 -17.26
N VAL A 254 0.45 -7.81 -18.48
CA VAL A 254 0.64 -9.13 -19.12
C VAL A 254 1.86 -9.90 -18.61
N CYS A 255 2.65 -9.27 -17.74
CA CYS A 255 3.83 -9.88 -17.12
C CYS A 255 3.66 -10.16 -15.62
N ASP A 256 2.48 -9.95 -15.08
CA ASP A 256 2.19 -10.19 -13.67
C ASP A 256 2.29 -11.67 -13.34
N ILE A 257 2.94 -11.97 -12.21
CA ILE A 257 2.94 -13.32 -11.66
C ILE A 257 1.53 -13.63 -11.11
N PRO A 258 0.93 -14.79 -11.45
CA PRO A 258 -0.43 -15.09 -10.99
C PRO A 258 -0.49 -15.33 -9.47
N MET A 259 -1.61 -14.97 -8.84
CA MET A 259 -1.88 -15.21 -7.42
C MET A 259 -1.69 -16.67 -7.03
N SER A 260 -2.03 -17.60 -7.92
CA SER A 260 -1.87 -19.04 -7.67
C SER A 260 -0.42 -19.45 -7.33
N LYS A 261 0.59 -18.72 -7.83
CA LYS A 261 2.00 -18.93 -7.50
C LYS A 261 2.44 -18.19 -6.24
N MET A 262 1.78 -17.09 -5.89
CA MET A 262 2.12 -16.25 -4.74
C MET A 262 1.32 -16.60 -3.47
N PHE A 263 0.31 -17.43 -3.59
CA PHE A 263 -0.62 -17.75 -2.50
C PHE A 263 0.09 -18.23 -1.23
N ASP A 264 0.98 -19.21 -1.32
CA ASP A 264 1.69 -19.75 -0.16
C ASP A 264 2.61 -18.71 0.50
N THR A 265 3.33 -17.94 -0.32
CA THR A 265 4.18 -16.83 0.14
C THR A 265 3.36 -15.79 0.90
N LEU A 266 2.20 -15.43 0.36
CA LEU A 266 1.30 -14.45 1.00
C LEU A 266 0.72 -14.98 2.31
N MET A 267 0.31 -16.26 2.35
CA MET A 267 -0.23 -16.89 3.58
C MET A 267 0.83 -17.07 4.68
N ALA A 268 2.12 -17.14 4.33
CA ALA A 268 3.24 -17.25 5.28
C ALA A 268 3.56 -15.94 6.03
N ALA A 269 3.02 -14.80 5.59
CA ALA A 269 3.23 -13.52 6.28
C ALA A 269 2.61 -13.53 7.69
N LYS A 270 3.34 -13.00 8.68
CA LYS A 270 2.87 -12.79 10.06
C LYS A 270 1.90 -11.60 10.13
N ALA A 271 0.80 -11.70 9.41
CA ALA A 271 -0.25 -10.69 9.34
C ALA A 271 -1.61 -11.37 9.37
N ARG A 272 -2.54 -10.82 10.15
CA ARG A 272 -3.92 -11.31 10.17
C ARG A 272 -4.71 -10.86 8.95
N TYR A 273 -4.53 -9.62 8.52
CA TYR A 273 -5.30 -9.05 7.42
C TYR A 273 -4.48 -9.08 6.14
N VAL A 274 -5.05 -9.70 5.10
CA VAL A 274 -4.38 -9.93 3.81
C VAL A 274 -5.14 -9.19 2.72
N LEU A 275 -4.55 -8.12 2.20
CA LEU A 275 -5.11 -7.26 1.18
C LEU A 275 -4.52 -7.63 -0.19
N PHE A 276 -5.37 -7.73 -1.21
CA PHE A 276 -4.97 -8.11 -2.58
C PHE A 276 -5.98 -7.63 -3.62
N GLU A 277 -5.54 -7.49 -4.85
CA GLU A 277 -6.34 -7.00 -5.98
C GLU A 277 -7.30 -8.09 -6.50
N THR A 278 -8.59 -7.74 -6.70
CA THR A 278 -9.59 -8.59 -7.37
C THR A 278 -10.64 -7.80 -8.13
N SER A 279 -10.43 -6.51 -8.34
CA SER A 279 -11.41 -5.64 -8.97
C SER A 279 -11.06 -5.29 -10.40
N ASN A 280 -9.77 -5.08 -10.69
CA ASN A 280 -9.32 -4.75 -12.02
C ASN A 280 -9.45 -5.95 -12.99
N PRO A 281 -9.55 -5.71 -14.31
CA PRO A 281 -9.79 -6.77 -15.30
C PRO A 281 -8.72 -7.85 -15.34
N ARG A 282 -7.49 -7.56 -14.89
CA ARG A 282 -6.39 -8.53 -14.92
C ARG A 282 -6.50 -9.55 -13.79
N HIS A 283 -6.87 -9.11 -12.59
CA HIS A 283 -6.91 -9.93 -11.38
C HIS A 283 -8.33 -10.33 -10.94
N GLY A 284 -9.37 -9.82 -11.59
CA GLY A 284 -10.78 -10.06 -11.25
C GLY A 284 -11.22 -11.51 -11.23
N HIS A 285 -10.48 -12.42 -11.85
CA HIS A 285 -10.75 -13.86 -11.85
C HIS A 285 -10.05 -14.61 -10.70
N GLU A 286 -9.07 -14.02 -10.04
CA GLU A 286 -8.16 -14.71 -9.10
C GLU A 286 -8.80 -15.06 -7.76
N TRP A 287 -10.02 -14.56 -7.46
CA TRP A 287 -10.81 -15.07 -6.33
C TRP A 287 -10.98 -16.60 -6.39
N THR A 288 -10.93 -17.20 -7.59
CA THR A 288 -11.01 -18.65 -7.79
C THR A 288 -9.85 -19.40 -7.14
N VAL A 289 -8.66 -18.79 -7.04
CA VAL A 289 -7.50 -19.36 -6.35
C VAL A 289 -7.83 -19.58 -4.86
N PHE A 290 -8.44 -18.60 -4.21
CA PHE A 290 -8.85 -18.69 -2.81
C PHE A 290 -9.96 -19.74 -2.62
N ARG A 291 -10.90 -19.84 -3.58
CA ARG A 291 -11.93 -20.88 -3.56
C ARG A 291 -11.31 -22.28 -3.66
N ASP A 292 -10.43 -22.48 -4.62
CA ASP A 292 -9.83 -23.79 -4.93
C ASP A 292 -8.83 -24.24 -3.84
N ARG A 293 -8.28 -23.27 -3.10
CA ARG A 293 -7.34 -23.46 -1.98
C ARG A 293 -7.93 -23.10 -0.61
N LYS A 294 -9.26 -23.17 -0.48
CA LYS A 294 -9.97 -22.80 0.75
C LYS A 294 -9.43 -23.47 2.01
N SER A 295 -9.06 -24.76 1.94
CA SER A 295 -8.49 -25.52 3.06
C SER A 295 -7.10 -25.05 3.49
N ASP A 296 -6.41 -24.30 2.65
CA ASP A 296 -5.03 -23.85 2.87
C ASP A 296 -4.98 -22.44 3.47
N ILE A 297 -6.15 -21.77 3.59
CA ILE A 297 -6.26 -20.46 4.20
C ILE A 297 -6.25 -20.62 5.73
N PRO A 298 -5.22 -20.15 6.44
CA PRO A 298 -5.16 -20.25 7.89
C PRO A 298 -6.39 -19.63 8.59
N ASP A 299 -6.88 -20.26 9.67
CA ASP A 299 -8.14 -19.87 10.31
C ASP A 299 -8.09 -18.47 10.95
N ASP A 300 -6.92 -17.98 11.29
CA ASP A 300 -6.70 -16.64 11.84
C ASP A 300 -6.68 -15.53 10.79
N LYS A 301 -6.56 -15.87 9.51
CA LYS A 301 -6.53 -14.88 8.43
C LYS A 301 -7.90 -14.28 8.16
N ILE A 302 -7.89 -12.96 7.95
CA ILE A 302 -9.02 -12.18 7.42
C ILE A 302 -8.64 -11.72 6.02
N LEU A 303 -9.44 -12.06 5.04
CA LEU A 303 -9.23 -11.64 3.67
C LEU A 303 -9.79 -10.22 3.46
N VAL A 304 -9.02 -9.39 2.77
CA VAL A 304 -9.43 -8.03 2.43
C VAL A 304 -9.32 -7.85 0.91
N PRO A 305 -10.23 -8.47 0.15
CA PRO A 305 -10.22 -8.35 -1.31
C PRO A 305 -10.47 -6.91 -1.74
N GLY A 306 -9.73 -6.45 -2.75
CA GLY A 306 -10.06 -5.25 -3.49
C GLY A 306 -11.33 -5.50 -4.31
N VAL A 307 -12.40 -4.78 -4.02
CA VAL A 307 -13.69 -4.88 -4.71
C VAL A 307 -14.06 -3.61 -5.47
N VAL A 308 -13.18 -2.59 -5.39
CA VAL A 308 -13.18 -1.39 -6.24
C VAL A 308 -11.77 -1.18 -6.81
N ASP A 309 -11.73 -0.89 -8.11
CA ASP A 309 -10.51 -0.60 -8.84
C ASP A 309 -9.97 0.80 -8.49
N THR A 310 -8.66 1.00 -8.57
CA THR A 310 -7.98 2.25 -8.23
C THR A 310 -7.21 2.87 -9.40
N THR A 311 -7.37 2.33 -10.61
CA THR A 311 -6.68 2.77 -11.82
C THR A 311 -7.58 3.44 -12.85
N THR A 312 -8.91 3.27 -12.74
CA THR A 312 -9.89 3.84 -13.67
C THR A 312 -10.91 4.74 -12.99
N ASN A 313 -11.50 5.66 -13.77
CA ASN A 313 -12.54 6.58 -13.28
C ASN A 313 -13.98 6.01 -13.36
N PHE A 314 -14.15 4.73 -13.61
CA PHE A 314 -15.46 4.09 -13.46
C PHE A 314 -15.80 3.93 -11.98
N VAL A 315 -16.94 4.48 -11.53
CA VAL A 315 -17.49 4.18 -10.21
C VAL A 315 -18.25 2.86 -10.29
N GLU A 316 -17.84 1.87 -9.53
CA GLU A 316 -18.47 0.54 -9.51
C GLU A 316 -19.92 0.63 -9.03
N HIS A 317 -20.81 -0.11 -9.70
CA HIS A 317 -22.17 -0.25 -9.20
C HIS A 317 -22.17 -1.05 -7.88
N PRO A 318 -22.88 -0.61 -6.83
CA PRO A 318 -22.89 -1.29 -5.53
C PRO A 318 -23.25 -2.79 -5.59
N GLU A 319 -24.11 -3.21 -6.52
CA GLU A 319 -24.41 -4.64 -6.73
C GLU A 319 -23.19 -5.41 -7.26
N LEU A 320 -22.35 -4.82 -8.12
CA LEU A 320 -21.12 -5.47 -8.56
C LEU A 320 -20.14 -5.65 -7.40
N VAL A 321 -20.03 -4.62 -6.56
CA VAL A 321 -19.23 -4.68 -5.32
C VAL A 321 -19.75 -5.80 -4.41
N ALA A 322 -21.06 -5.87 -4.20
CA ALA A 322 -21.70 -6.92 -3.40
C ALA A 322 -21.45 -8.33 -3.97
N GLN A 323 -21.52 -8.51 -5.30
CA GLN A 323 -21.20 -9.79 -5.96
C GLN A 323 -19.75 -10.21 -5.69
N ARG A 324 -18.80 -9.28 -5.80
CA ARG A 324 -17.38 -9.55 -5.51
C ARG A 324 -17.18 -9.97 -4.05
N ILE A 325 -17.82 -9.29 -3.10
CA ILE A 325 -17.76 -9.63 -1.67
C ILE A 325 -18.34 -11.03 -1.40
N ARG A 326 -19.50 -11.36 -1.99
CA ARG A 326 -20.16 -12.67 -1.81
C ARG A 326 -19.27 -13.82 -2.24
N ASN A 327 -18.46 -13.68 -3.31
CA ASN A 327 -17.50 -14.71 -3.70
C ASN A 327 -16.57 -15.11 -2.53
N PHE A 328 -16.14 -14.16 -1.72
CA PHE A 328 -15.27 -14.42 -0.58
C PHE A 328 -16.04 -14.85 0.68
N ILE A 329 -17.28 -14.38 0.87
CA ILE A 329 -18.16 -14.89 1.94
C ILE A 329 -18.35 -16.40 1.78
N ASP A 330 -18.57 -16.88 0.55
CA ASP A 330 -18.74 -18.31 0.26
C ASP A 330 -17.47 -19.14 0.52
N ILE A 331 -16.30 -18.49 0.53
CA ILE A 331 -15.01 -19.13 0.78
C ILE A 331 -14.70 -19.21 2.28
N VAL A 332 -14.73 -18.09 3.01
CA VAL A 332 -14.23 -18.02 4.39
C VAL A 332 -15.29 -17.60 5.41
N GLY A 333 -16.51 -17.27 4.99
CA GLY A 333 -17.58 -16.78 5.85
C GLY A 333 -17.51 -15.27 6.12
N GLU A 334 -18.63 -14.67 6.48
CA GLU A 334 -18.81 -13.23 6.66
C GLU A 334 -17.86 -12.60 7.71
N ASN A 335 -17.51 -13.36 8.74
CA ASN A 335 -16.67 -12.87 9.85
C ASN A 335 -15.16 -12.80 9.51
N ARG A 336 -14.75 -13.33 8.37
CA ARG A 336 -13.36 -13.38 7.92
C ARG A 336 -13.10 -12.52 6.67
N ILE A 337 -13.96 -11.51 6.44
CA ILE A 337 -13.86 -10.59 5.31
C ILE A 337 -13.96 -9.15 5.76
N ILE A 338 -13.15 -8.31 5.14
CA ILE A 338 -13.29 -6.85 5.10
C ILE A 338 -13.29 -6.44 3.63
N ALA A 339 -14.23 -5.62 3.19
CA ALA A 339 -14.23 -5.11 1.82
C ALA A 339 -13.20 -3.99 1.66
N GLY A 340 -12.31 -4.09 0.66
CA GLY A 340 -11.21 -3.18 0.42
C GLY A 340 -11.17 -2.60 -0.99
N SER A 341 -10.18 -1.73 -1.27
CA SER A 341 -9.79 -1.29 -2.61
C SER A 341 -8.64 -2.15 -3.15
N ASP A 342 -8.48 -2.22 -4.47
CA ASP A 342 -7.36 -2.95 -5.09
C ASP A 342 -6.01 -2.39 -4.64
N CYS A 343 -5.86 -1.06 -4.64
CA CYS A 343 -4.66 -0.37 -4.19
C CYS A 343 -5.04 0.97 -3.54
N GLY A 344 -4.08 1.90 -3.39
CA GLY A 344 -4.34 3.27 -2.94
C GLY A 344 -4.75 4.19 -4.10
N PHE A 345 -5.43 5.29 -3.79
CA PHE A 345 -5.87 6.30 -4.77
C PHE A 345 -4.87 7.45 -4.98
N GLY A 346 -3.81 7.50 -4.19
CA GLY A 346 -2.83 8.59 -4.23
C GLY A 346 -1.40 8.11 -3.93
N THR A 347 -0.94 7.09 -4.64
CA THR A 347 0.30 6.35 -4.41
C THR A 347 1.55 7.26 -4.35
N PHE A 348 1.59 8.31 -5.18
CA PHE A 348 2.65 9.33 -5.19
C PHE A 348 2.03 10.71 -5.03
N ALA A 349 2.72 11.61 -4.32
CA ALA A 349 2.28 13.00 -4.23
C ALA A 349 2.22 13.64 -5.64
N GLY A 350 1.14 14.34 -5.94
CA GLY A 350 0.94 14.98 -7.24
C GLY A 350 0.60 14.02 -8.39
N PHE A 351 0.36 12.73 -8.11
CA PHE A 351 -0.06 11.77 -9.11
C PHE A 351 -1.22 10.90 -8.59
N GLY A 352 -2.27 10.82 -9.37
CA GLY A 352 -3.41 9.94 -9.14
C GLY A 352 -4.08 9.63 -10.47
N ALA A 353 -4.28 8.35 -10.80
CA ALA A 353 -5.00 7.91 -11.99
C ALA A 353 -6.50 8.25 -11.91
N VAL A 354 -7.04 8.29 -10.69
CA VAL A 354 -8.44 8.53 -10.40
C VAL A 354 -8.63 9.96 -9.88
N ASP A 355 -9.63 10.65 -10.44
CA ASP A 355 -10.03 11.97 -9.96
C ASP A 355 -10.37 11.95 -8.46
N PRO A 356 -9.97 12.96 -7.67
CA PRO A 356 -10.21 13.01 -6.22
C PRO A 356 -11.66 12.78 -5.79
N GLU A 357 -12.62 13.37 -6.50
CA GLU A 357 -14.04 13.20 -6.15
C GLU A 357 -14.56 11.81 -6.54
N ILE A 358 -14.04 11.26 -7.64
CA ILE A 358 -14.35 9.89 -8.07
C ILE A 358 -13.78 8.86 -7.08
N ALA A 359 -12.58 9.08 -6.51
CA ALA A 359 -12.02 8.21 -5.50
C ALA A 359 -12.96 8.05 -4.29
N TYR A 360 -13.51 9.14 -3.79
CA TYR A 360 -14.50 9.07 -2.69
C TYR A 360 -15.87 8.51 -3.13
N ALA A 361 -16.29 8.74 -4.37
CA ALA A 361 -17.48 8.08 -4.92
C ALA A 361 -17.33 6.56 -5.02
N LYS A 362 -16.12 6.07 -5.35
CA LYS A 362 -15.79 4.63 -5.31
C LYS A 362 -15.82 4.07 -3.89
N LEU A 363 -15.32 4.81 -2.89
CA LEU A 363 -15.40 4.40 -1.48
C LEU A 363 -16.87 4.41 -0.96
N ASP A 364 -17.72 5.31 -1.44
CA ASP A 364 -19.17 5.27 -1.17
C ASP A 364 -19.83 4.02 -1.80
N ALA A 365 -19.47 3.69 -3.05
CA ALA A 365 -19.93 2.48 -3.72
C ALA A 365 -19.46 1.21 -2.98
N LEU A 366 -18.21 1.20 -2.48
CA LEU A 366 -17.67 0.14 -1.62
C LEU A 366 -18.55 -0.07 -0.37
N SER A 367 -18.83 1.01 0.34
CA SER A 367 -19.66 0.98 1.56
C SER A 367 -21.09 0.53 1.28
N LYS A 368 -21.70 0.99 0.20
CA LYS A 368 -23.05 0.57 -0.22
C LYS A 368 -23.06 -0.91 -0.63
N GLY A 369 -22.06 -1.37 -1.37
CA GLY A 369 -21.93 -2.76 -1.77
C GLY A 369 -21.72 -3.71 -0.58
N ALA A 370 -20.93 -3.30 0.40
CA ALA A 370 -20.74 -4.07 1.63
C ALA A 370 -22.07 -4.27 2.41
N LYS A 371 -22.94 -3.28 2.42
CA LYS A 371 -24.27 -3.38 3.02
C LYS A 371 -25.22 -4.29 2.25
N LEU A 372 -25.05 -4.39 0.91
CA LEU A 372 -25.86 -5.25 0.04
C LEU A 372 -25.36 -6.71 0.01
N ALA A 373 -24.16 -6.98 0.47
CA ALA A 373 -23.53 -8.30 0.37
C ALA A 373 -24.15 -9.34 1.34
N LEU A 374 -24.76 -8.87 2.42
CA LEU A 374 -25.50 -9.65 3.41
C LEU A 374 -27.01 -9.49 3.15
#